data_adefdc34750687092f17282784c2169a
#
_entry.id   adefdc34750687092f17282784c2169a
#
_cell.length_a   1.000
_cell.length_b   1.000
_cell.length_c   1.000
_cell.angle_alpha   90.00
_cell.angle_beta   90.00
_cell.angle_gamma   90.00
#
_symmetry.space_group_name_H-M   'P 1'
#
loop_
_entity.id
_entity.type
_entity.pdbx_description
1 polymer ?
#
loop_
_entity_poly.entity_id
_entity_poly.type
_entity_poly.pdbx_seq_one_letter_code
_entity_poly.pdbx_strand_id
1 'polypeptide(L)'
;MFAGIGGFRTGLTRAGGFQCVGHCEIDKYANASYEAIYEPGKEERYYHDATKIDPADLPDFDLLCGGFPCQAFSIAGRRRGFDDTRGTLFFEIARLVKSKRPSYLLLENVPGLLSHDKGRTFSVILATLNDLGYRVEWMVLNSKHFGVPQSRRRLFLICYLDPRCAGKIFPVFGTGGKALIQVLGGSQGSRVYDADGIACTQTAGAGGVGGKTGLYLVGFHKKNFDYPEKHLKYKHIRRISD
;
A
#
# COMPACT_ATOMS: atom_id res chain seq x y z
N MET A 1 7.10 8.75 4.05
CA MET A 1 8.22 7.90 3.58
C MET A 1 7.70 6.98 2.49
N PHE A 2 8.43 6.86 1.37
CA PHE A 2 8.02 6.05 0.21
C PHE A 2 6.63 6.43 -0.29
N ALA A 3 6.46 7.72 -0.57
CA ALA A 3 5.16 8.35 -0.73
C ALA A 3 4.39 7.86 -1.96
N GLY A 4 5.10 7.39 -2.99
CA GLY A 4 4.48 7.09 -4.28
C GLY A 4 3.73 8.31 -4.81
N ILE A 5 2.52 8.08 -5.28
CA ILE A 5 1.62 9.16 -5.70
C ILE A 5 0.77 9.74 -4.55
N GLY A 6 1.10 9.45 -3.29
CA GLY A 6 0.49 10.07 -2.11
C GLY A 6 -0.78 9.40 -1.57
N GLY A 7 -0.87 8.07 -1.63
CA GLY A 7 -2.06 7.35 -1.12
C GLY A 7 -2.39 7.65 0.34
N PHE A 8 -1.40 7.65 1.22
CA PHE A 8 -1.59 8.04 2.63
C PHE A 8 -2.06 9.48 2.77
N ARG A 9 -1.45 10.40 2.00
CA ARG A 9 -1.84 11.81 2.02
C ARG A 9 -3.30 12.00 1.64
N THR A 10 -3.75 11.36 0.55
CA THR A 10 -5.16 11.39 0.14
C THR A 10 -6.08 10.92 1.27
N GLY A 11 -5.74 9.79 1.90
CA GLY A 11 -6.54 9.22 2.99
C GLY A 11 -6.63 10.15 4.19
N LEU A 12 -5.50 10.68 4.64
CA LEU A 12 -5.42 11.59 5.80
C LEU A 12 -6.06 12.94 5.53
N THR A 13 -5.88 13.50 4.33
CA THR A 13 -6.56 14.76 3.93
C THR A 13 -8.08 14.59 3.95
N ARG A 14 -8.59 13.45 3.45
CA ARG A 14 -10.04 13.15 3.49
C ARG A 14 -10.57 12.92 4.90
N ALA A 15 -9.76 12.33 5.78
CA ALA A 15 -10.12 12.15 7.18
C ALA A 15 -10.20 13.49 7.94
N GLY A 16 -9.44 14.49 7.50
CA GLY A 16 -9.36 15.80 8.13
C GLY A 16 -8.45 15.82 9.37
N GLY A 17 -8.03 17.00 9.79
CA GLY A 17 -7.19 17.19 10.98
C GLY A 17 -5.71 16.86 10.79
N PHE A 18 -5.25 16.57 9.59
CA PHE A 18 -3.84 16.28 9.27
C PHE A 18 -3.26 17.29 8.29
N GLN A 19 -2.07 17.76 8.61
CA GLN A 19 -1.25 18.59 7.72
C GLN A 19 0.00 17.82 7.32
N CYS A 20 0.31 17.78 6.02
CA CYS A 20 1.54 17.18 5.54
C CYS A 20 2.69 18.19 5.69
N VAL A 21 3.72 17.81 6.41
CA VAL A 21 4.92 18.64 6.64
C VAL A 21 6.11 18.20 5.79
N GLY A 22 6.00 17.04 5.14
CA GLY A 22 7.04 16.57 4.22
C GLY A 22 6.75 15.18 3.66
N HIS A 23 7.37 14.90 2.52
CA HIS A 23 7.31 13.58 1.88
C HIS A 23 8.68 13.16 1.35
N CYS A 24 8.87 11.84 1.19
CA CYS A 24 10.06 11.27 0.61
C CYS A 24 9.67 10.26 -0.46
N GLU A 25 10.21 10.44 -1.69
CA GLU A 25 9.98 9.55 -2.82
C GLU A 25 11.18 9.59 -3.77
N ILE A 26 11.75 8.43 -4.08
CA ILE A 26 12.93 8.31 -4.95
C ILE A 26 12.56 8.23 -6.43
N ASP A 27 11.38 7.70 -6.76
CA ASP A 27 10.92 7.61 -8.13
C ASP A 27 10.46 8.98 -8.64
N LYS A 28 11.18 9.51 -9.63
CA LYS A 28 10.92 10.85 -10.18
C LYS A 28 9.53 11.00 -10.80
N TYR A 29 8.96 9.92 -11.35
CA TYR A 29 7.63 9.97 -11.99
C TYR A 29 6.52 9.91 -10.94
N ALA A 30 6.71 9.10 -9.89
CA ALA A 30 5.81 9.08 -8.75
C ALA A 30 5.81 10.43 -8.04
N ASN A 31 6.99 11.03 -7.82
CA ASN A 31 7.10 12.35 -7.22
C ASN A 31 6.47 13.45 -8.09
N ALA A 32 6.70 13.45 -9.40
CA ALA A 32 6.06 14.42 -10.30
C ALA A 32 4.52 14.29 -10.27
N SER A 33 4.01 13.06 -10.17
CA SER A 33 2.57 12.84 -10.01
C SER A 33 2.06 13.34 -8.64
N TYR A 34 2.84 13.13 -7.58
CA TYR A 34 2.53 13.64 -6.24
C TYR A 34 2.44 15.16 -6.24
N GLU A 35 3.43 15.83 -6.80
CA GLU A 35 3.47 17.30 -6.90
C GLU A 35 2.29 17.84 -7.70
N ALA A 36 1.95 17.21 -8.84
CA ALA A 36 0.80 17.60 -9.66
C ALA A 36 -0.55 17.40 -8.97
N ILE A 37 -0.68 16.40 -8.08
CA ILE A 37 -1.93 16.11 -7.37
C ILE A 37 -2.13 17.04 -6.17
N TYR A 38 -1.05 17.32 -5.43
CA TYR A 38 -1.17 18.02 -4.14
C TYR A 38 -0.66 19.45 -4.14
N GLU A 39 0.06 19.85 -5.18
CA GLU A 39 0.64 21.19 -5.29
C GLU A 39 1.28 21.65 -3.95
N PRO A 40 2.28 20.87 -3.43
CA PRO A 40 2.81 21.09 -2.09
C PRO A 40 3.35 22.51 -1.97
N GLY A 41 2.93 23.21 -0.91
CA GLY A 41 3.41 24.55 -0.59
C GLY A 41 4.86 24.51 -0.07
N LYS A 42 5.45 25.70 0.13
CA LYS A 42 6.83 25.84 0.62
C LYS A 42 7.07 25.25 2.01
N GLU A 43 6.01 25.06 2.77
CA GLU A 43 6.06 24.48 4.12
C GLU A 43 6.24 22.96 4.09
N GLU A 44 5.87 22.28 2.99
CA GLU A 44 6.06 20.85 2.83
C GLU A 44 7.43 20.54 2.24
N ARG A 45 8.27 19.84 3.02
CA ARG A 45 9.62 19.49 2.59
C ARG A 45 9.62 18.21 1.74
N TYR A 46 10.36 18.26 0.63
CA TYR A 46 10.61 17.09 -0.20
C TYR A 46 11.99 16.49 0.09
N TYR A 47 12.03 15.18 0.23
CA TYR A 47 13.25 14.39 0.37
C TYR A 47 13.29 13.32 -0.72
N HIS A 48 14.38 13.30 -1.48
CA HIS A 48 14.51 12.36 -2.60
C HIS A 48 14.81 10.94 -2.13
N ASP A 49 15.79 10.77 -1.26
CA ASP A 49 16.34 9.47 -0.87
C ASP A 49 16.28 9.30 0.65
N ALA A 50 15.50 8.30 1.09
CA ALA A 50 15.31 7.99 2.51
C ALA A 50 16.64 7.73 3.26
N THR A 51 17.63 7.15 2.57
CA THR A 51 18.94 6.82 3.14
C THR A 51 19.81 8.05 3.38
N LYS A 52 19.47 9.16 2.75
CA LYS A 52 20.19 10.43 2.80
C LYS A 52 19.58 11.45 3.76
N ILE A 53 18.41 11.15 4.32
CA ILE A 53 17.73 12.08 5.24
C ILE A 53 18.53 12.18 6.53
N ASP A 54 19.01 13.39 6.86
CA ASP A 54 19.46 13.67 8.22
C ASP A 54 18.23 13.91 9.11
N PRO A 55 18.07 13.18 10.23
CA PRO A 55 16.98 13.43 11.15
C PRO A 55 16.90 14.87 11.68
N ALA A 56 18.02 15.58 11.74
CA ALA A 56 18.06 16.98 12.15
C ALA A 56 17.36 17.91 11.16
N ASP A 57 17.34 17.56 9.88
CA ASP A 57 16.68 18.36 8.84
C ASP A 57 15.16 18.15 8.80
N LEU A 58 14.65 17.12 9.50
CA LEU A 58 13.23 16.87 9.53
C LEU A 58 12.51 17.88 10.46
N PRO A 59 11.36 18.41 10.03
CA PRO A 59 10.50 19.15 10.97
C PRO A 59 10.03 18.20 12.08
N ASP A 60 9.42 18.76 13.12
CA ASP A 60 8.70 17.95 14.09
C ASP A 60 7.36 17.50 13.49
N PHE A 61 6.96 16.28 13.80
CA PHE A 61 5.72 15.68 13.31
C PHE A 61 5.19 14.63 14.27
N ASP A 62 3.88 14.47 14.33
CA ASP A 62 3.21 13.53 15.23
C ASP A 62 3.00 12.17 14.60
N LEU A 63 2.90 12.09 13.28
CA LEU A 63 2.59 10.88 12.52
C LEU A 63 3.58 10.67 11.37
N LEU A 64 4.21 9.51 11.33
CA LEU A 64 4.97 9.04 10.16
C LEU A 64 4.18 7.97 9.42
N CYS A 65 3.95 8.20 8.13
CA CYS A 65 3.36 7.20 7.23
C CYS A 65 4.40 6.65 6.25
N GLY A 66 4.33 5.34 5.95
CA GLY A 66 5.24 4.76 4.97
C GLY A 66 4.85 3.39 4.48
N GLY A 67 4.91 3.20 3.15
CA GLY A 67 4.76 1.91 2.49
C GLY A 67 6.14 1.38 2.08
N PHE A 68 6.87 0.76 2.99
CA PHE A 68 8.23 0.29 2.70
C PHE A 68 8.21 -1.02 1.89
N PRO A 69 9.18 -1.22 0.96
CA PRO A 69 9.25 -2.45 0.19
C PRO A 69 9.62 -3.65 1.06
N CYS A 70 9.02 -4.82 0.74
CA CYS A 70 9.37 -6.09 1.37
C CYS A 70 10.72 -6.57 0.82
N GLN A 71 11.78 -6.30 1.56
CA GLN A 71 13.14 -6.77 1.25
C GLN A 71 13.57 -7.81 2.29
N ALA A 72 14.36 -8.81 1.86
CA ALA A 72 14.94 -9.76 2.77
C ALA A 72 15.96 -9.07 3.70
N PHE A 73 15.83 -9.30 4.99
CA PHE A 73 16.88 -8.92 5.94
C PHE A 73 18.05 -9.88 5.79
N SER A 74 19.27 -9.37 5.53
CA SER A 74 20.44 -10.22 5.56
C SER A 74 20.68 -10.73 6.99
N ILE A 75 20.93 -12.05 7.13
CA ILE A 75 21.08 -12.72 8.42
C ILE A 75 22.36 -12.25 9.18
N ALA A 76 23.27 -11.57 8.48
CA ALA A 76 24.54 -11.11 9.04
C ALA A 76 24.39 -10.06 10.16
N GLY A 77 23.30 -9.27 10.16
CA GLY A 77 23.06 -8.22 11.17
C GLY A 77 22.58 -8.70 12.55
N ARG A 78 22.31 -10.01 12.74
CA ARG A 78 21.67 -10.54 13.96
C ARG A 78 22.48 -10.42 15.25
N ARG A 79 23.78 -10.10 15.19
CA ARG A 79 24.67 -10.14 16.36
C ARG A 79 25.16 -8.78 16.88
N ARG A 80 24.87 -7.67 16.18
CA ARG A 80 25.44 -6.35 16.49
C ARG A 80 24.45 -5.20 16.75
N GLY A 81 23.16 -5.51 16.89
CA GLY A 81 22.16 -4.48 17.21
C GLY A 81 21.81 -3.54 16.04
N PHE A 82 21.29 -2.37 16.36
CA PHE A 82 20.79 -1.37 15.41
C PHE A 82 21.79 -0.89 14.35
N ASP A 83 23.08 -0.91 14.67
CA ASP A 83 24.12 -0.31 13.83
C ASP A 83 24.53 -1.18 12.61
N ASP A 84 24.22 -2.47 12.62
CA ASP A 84 24.65 -3.41 11.56
C ASP A 84 23.55 -3.82 10.60
N THR A 85 22.35 -3.27 10.75
CA THR A 85 21.17 -3.53 9.89
C THR A 85 21.05 -2.51 8.75
N ARG A 86 22.10 -1.73 8.51
CA ARG A 86 22.19 -0.79 7.41
C ARG A 86 21.96 -1.51 6.07
N GLY A 87 20.86 -1.21 5.40
CA GLY A 87 20.61 -1.70 4.04
C GLY A 87 19.18 -2.08 3.70
N THR A 88 18.25 -2.12 4.65
CA THR A 88 16.84 -2.27 4.31
C THR A 88 16.07 -0.98 4.63
N LEU A 89 15.16 -0.62 3.72
CA LEU A 89 14.42 0.64 3.82
C LEU A 89 13.53 0.74 5.07
N PHE A 90 13.18 -0.39 5.70
CA PHE A 90 12.52 -0.40 7.02
C PHE A 90 13.43 0.21 8.11
N PHE A 91 14.72 -0.08 8.10
CA PHE A 91 15.64 0.46 9.11
C PHE A 91 15.91 1.96 8.92
N GLU A 92 15.69 2.49 7.72
CA GLU A 92 15.68 3.95 7.53
C GLU A 92 14.48 4.58 8.24
N ILE A 93 13.28 3.94 8.19
CA ILE A 93 12.17 4.37 9.03
C ILE A 93 12.57 4.32 10.51
N ALA A 94 13.11 3.18 10.97
CA ALA A 94 13.49 3.00 12.38
C ALA A 94 14.54 4.04 12.84
N ARG A 95 15.51 4.39 11.98
CA ARG A 95 16.52 5.43 12.24
C ARG A 95 15.89 6.80 12.45
N LEU A 96 14.99 7.21 11.57
CA LEU A 96 14.31 8.49 11.68
C LEU A 96 13.37 8.53 12.90
N VAL A 97 12.63 7.45 13.12
CA VAL A 97 11.71 7.31 14.26
C VAL A 97 12.47 7.30 15.60
N LYS A 98 13.65 6.70 15.66
CA LYS A 98 14.51 6.74 16.86
C LYS A 98 14.88 8.16 17.24
N SER A 99 15.17 9.02 16.27
CA SER A 99 15.56 10.41 16.48
C SER A 99 14.38 11.33 16.76
N LYS A 100 13.33 11.27 15.91
CA LYS A 100 12.21 12.23 15.96
C LYS A 100 11.09 11.83 16.93
N ARG A 101 10.99 10.55 17.27
CA ARG A 101 10.02 10.05 18.26
C ARG A 101 8.56 10.46 17.99
N PRO A 102 8.03 10.37 16.75
CA PRO A 102 6.63 10.73 16.51
C PRO A 102 5.69 9.88 17.36
N SER A 103 4.55 10.45 17.77
CA SER A 103 3.58 9.74 18.61
C SER A 103 2.99 8.50 17.94
N TYR A 104 2.88 8.54 16.60
CA TYR A 104 2.22 7.50 15.80
C TYR A 104 3.02 7.13 14.54
N LEU A 105 2.91 5.84 14.16
CA LEU A 105 3.36 5.36 12.85
C LEU A 105 2.19 4.65 12.17
N LEU A 106 2.02 4.88 10.86
CA LEU A 106 1.09 4.15 10.00
C LEU A 106 1.89 3.54 8.85
N LEU A 107 2.19 2.26 8.96
CA LEU A 107 3.04 1.56 8.02
C LEU A 107 2.23 0.59 7.17
N GLU A 108 2.62 0.42 5.91
CA GLU A 108 1.97 -0.49 4.97
C GLU A 108 2.96 -1.45 4.35
N ASN A 109 2.49 -2.67 4.11
CA ASN A 109 3.24 -3.66 3.35
C ASN A 109 2.30 -4.68 2.67
N VAL A 110 2.88 -5.58 1.90
CA VAL A 110 2.14 -6.70 1.32
C VAL A 110 1.87 -7.78 2.39
N PRO A 111 0.75 -8.54 2.33
CA PRO A 111 0.46 -9.60 3.31
C PRO A 111 1.54 -10.68 3.39
N GLY A 112 2.30 -10.89 2.31
CA GLY A 112 3.43 -11.82 2.27
C GLY A 112 4.52 -11.55 3.31
N LEU A 113 4.59 -10.31 3.85
CA LEU A 113 5.52 -9.97 4.92
C LEU A 113 5.32 -10.84 6.17
N LEU A 114 4.07 -11.22 6.48
CA LEU A 114 3.76 -12.06 7.65
C LEU A 114 4.40 -13.44 7.59
N SER A 115 4.56 -14.00 6.40
CA SER A 115 5.16 -15.33 6.17
C SER A 115 6.57 -15.27 5.59
N HIS A 116 7.08 -14.09 5.27
CA HIS A 116 8.41 -13.91 4.69
C HIS A 116 9.48 -14.48 5.62
N ASP A 117 10.39 -15.28 5.06
CA ASP A 117 11.45 -15.97 5.82
C ASP A 117 10.89 -16.74 7.05
N LYS A 118 9.80 -17.48 6.85
CA LYS A 118 9.09 -18.22 7.92
C LYS A 118 8.65 -17.33 9.10
N GLY A 119 8.25 -16.08 8.79
CA GLY A 119 7.81 -15.09 9.78
C GLY A 119 8.95 -14.31 10.47
N ARG A 120 10.21 -14.66 10.23
CA ARG A 120 11.36 -14.01 10.89
C ARG A 120 11.46 -12.53 10.58
N THR A 121 11.22 -12.16 9.31
CA THR A 121 11.25 -10.75 8.90
C THR A 121 10.25 -9.91 9.69
N PHE A 122 9.02 -10.39 9.81
CA PHE A 122 7.99 -9.68 10.56
C PHE A 122 8.31 -9.60 12.06
N SER A 123 8.84 -10.68 12.63
CA SER A 123 9.29 -10.70 14.03
C SER A 123 10.40 -9.67 14.30
N VAL A 124 11.34 -9.48 13.36
CA VAL A 124 12.38 -8.45 13.49
C VAL A 124 11.79 -7.05 13.47
N ILE A 125 10.82 -6.79 12.58
CA ILE A 125 10.11 -5.50 12.52
C ILE A 125 9.43 -5.21 13.85
N LEU A 126 8.66 -6.18 14.38
CA LEU A 126 7.96 -6.03 15.65
C LEU A 126 8.93 -5.77 16.82
N ALA A 127 10.02 -6.55 16.91
CA ALA A 127 11.04 -6.38 17.94
C ALA A 127 11.68 -4.99 17.85
N THR A 128 12.04 -4.54 16.63
CA THR A 128 12.64 -3.21 16.42
C THR A 128 11.71 -2.09 16.86
N LEU A 129 10.43 -2.15 16.51
CA LEU A 129 9.45 -1.13 16.90
C LEU A 129 9.20 -1.15 18.43
N ASN A 130 9.16 -2.34 19.03
CA ASN A 130 9.04 -2.49 20.48
C ASN A 130 10.27 -1.93 21.23
N ASP A 131 11.49 -2.19 20.74
CA ASP A 131 12.73 -1.65 21.30
C ASP A 131 12.78 -0.12 21.20
N LEU A 132 12.11 0.47 20.22
CA LEU A 132 11.90 1.91 20.09
C LEU A 132 10.77 2.43 21.02
N GLY A 133 10.10 1.56 21.76
CA GLY A 133 9.05 1.88 22.72
C GLY A 133 7.65 1.95 22.13
N TYR A 134 7.45 1.56 20.86
CA TYR A 134 6.13 1.55 20.24
C TYR A 134 5.38 0.26 20.55
N ARG A 135 4.10 0.39 20.85
CA ARG A 135 3.14 -0.70 20.77
C ARG A 135 2.66 -0.83 19.32
N VAL A 136 2.48 -2.05 18.86
CA VAL A 136 2.16 -2.33 17.45
C VAL A 136 0.90 -3.17 17.37
N GLU A 137 -0.08 -2.67 16.64
CA GLU A 137 -1.24 -3.43 16.19
C GLU A 137 -1.17 -3.58 14.66
N TRP A 138 -1.67 -4.67 14.13
CA TRP A 138 -1.69 -4.88 12.68
C TRP A 138 -2.94 -5.60 12.21
N MET A 139 -3.31 -5.32 10.96
CA MET A 139 -4.44 -5.95 10.30
C MET A 139 -4.23 -6.04 8.80
N VAL A 140 -4.68 -7.13 8.18
CA VAL A 140 -4.73 -7.23 6.71
C VAL A 140 -6.09 -6.72 6.24
N LEU A 141 -6.07 -5.61 5.51
CA LEU A 141 -7.26 -5.01 4.92
C LEU A 141 -7.29 -5.26 3.40
N ASN A 142 -8.49 -5.27 2.84
CA ASN A 142 -8.69 -5.36 1.40
C ASN A 142 -9.52 -4.16 0.94
N SER A 143 -9.00 -3.37 0.01
CA SER A 143 -9.64 -2.16 -0.51
C SER A 143 -11.08 -2.38 -1.01
N LYS A 144 -11.40 -3.59 -1.50
CA LYS A 144 -12.76 -3.94 -1.95
C LYS A 144 -13.84 -3.78 -0.87
N HIS A 145 -13.46 -3.84 0.40
CA HIS A 145 -14.38 -3.69 1.53
C HIS A 145 -14.60 -2.23 1.94
N PHE A 146 -13.91 -1.28 1.28
CA PHE A 146 -13.90 0.15 1.61
C PHE A 146 -14.35 1.02 0.44
N GLY A 147 -15.27 0.51 -0.39
CA GLY A 147 -15.86 1.27 -1.50
C GLY A 147 -14.96 1.45 -2.72
N VAL A 148 -13.77 0.85 -2.72
CA VAL A 148 -12.86 0.89 -3.87
C VAL A 148 -13.09 -0.36 -4.74
N PRO A 149 -13.40 -0.23 -6.04
CA PRO A 149 -13.66 -1.36 -6.93
C PRO A 149 -12.36 -2.08 -7.34
N GLN A 150 -11.51 -2.40 -6.37
CA GLN A 150 -10.24 -3.08 -6.56
C GLN A 150 -10.00 -4.07 -5.42
N SER A 151 -9.68 -5.32 -5.73
CA SER A 151 -9.23 -6.29 -4.74
C SER A 151 -7.72 -6.13 -4.50
N ARG A 152 -7.35 -5.35 -3.48
CA ARG A 152 -5.97 -5.09 -3.09
C ARG A 152 -5.81 -5.34 -1.59
N ARG A 153 -5.21 -6.47 -1.24
CA ARG A 153 -4.90 -6.81 0.15
C ARG A 153 -3.58 -6.16 0.57
N ARG A 154 -3.60 -5.51 1.73
CA ARG A 154 -2.41 -4.91 2.34
C ARG A 154 -2.40 -5.13 3.84
N LEU A 155 -1.22 -5.34 4.38
CA LEU A 155 -0.94 -5.34 5.80
C LEU A 155 -0.73 -3.90 6.24
N PHE A 156 -1.49 -3.46 7.23
CA PHE A 156 -1.29 -2.17 7.89
C PHE A 156 -0.81 -2.42 9.31
N LEU A 157 0.22 -1.67 9.72
CA LEU A 157 0.68 -1.63 11.09
C LEU A 157 0.42 -0.22 11.63
N ILE A 158 -0.20 -0.16 12.80
CA ILE A 158 -0.37 1.08 13.55
C ILE A 158 0.49 0.96 14.79
N CYS A 159 1.38 1.93 14.95
CA CYS A 159 2.29 1.97 16.09
C CYS A 159 2.06 3.26 16.88
N TYR A 160 2.12 3.18 18.20
CA TYR A 160 1.89 4.31 19.08
C TYR A 160 2.72 4.19 20.35
N LEU A 161 3.12 5.34 20.90
CA LEU A 161 3.87 5.42 22.14
C LEU A 161 2.95 5.36 23.37
N ASP A 162 1.74 5.95 23.28
CA ASP A 162 0.80 5.98 24.41
C ASP A 162 0.04 4.64 24.53
N PRO A 163 0.22 3.90 25.65
CA PRO A 163 -0.45 2.61 25.86
C PRO A 163 -1.99 2.72 25.92
N ARG A 164 -2.53 3.91 26.18
CA ARG A 164 -3.98 4.16 26.21
C ARG A 164 -4.64 4.04 24.83
N CYS A 165 -3.84 4.00 23.75
CA CYS A 165 -4.31 3.80 22.38
C CYS A 165 -4.63 2.32 22.05
N ALA A 166 -4.22 1.38 22.92
CA ALA A 166 -4.39 -0.05 22.66
C ALA A 166 -5.86 -0.43 22.41
N GLY A 167 -6.09 -1.17 21.32
CA GLY A 167 -7.42 -1.67 20.93
C GLY A 167 -8.42 -0.61 20.47
N LYS A 168 -7.99 0.63 20.24
CA LYS A 168 -8.90 1.71 19.83
C LYS A 168 -9.01 1.89 18.32
N ILE A 169 -8.09 1.33 17.55
CA ILE A 169 -8.04 1.52 16.11
C ILE A 169 -8.43 0.23 15.38
N PHE A 170 -7.87 -0.90 15.74
CA PHE A 170 -8.23 -2.19 15.18
C PHE A 170 -9.15 -2.99 16.11
N PRO A 171 -10.05 -3.82 15.57
CA PRO A 171 -10.28 -4.09 14.15
C PRO A 171 -11.09 -3.00 13.42
N VAL A 172 -10.76 -2.78 12.15
CA VAL A 172 -11.53 -1.94 11.23
C VAL A 172 -12.30 -2.83 10.28
N PHE A 173 -13.62 -2.62 10.20
CA PHE A 173 -14.51 -3.38 9.31
C PHE A 173 -14.94 -2.51 8.14
N GLY A 174 -14.84 -3.06 6.92
CA GLY A 174 -15.34 -2.39 5.73
C GLY A 174 -16.85 -2.54 5.58
N THR A 175 -17.44 -1.67 4.78
CA THR A 175 -18.90 -1.62 4.51
C THR A 175 -19.38 -2.67 3.50
N GLY A 176 -18.51 -3.61 3.11
CA GLY A 176 -18.77 -4.58 2.05
C GLY A 176 -18.25 -4.10 0.69
N GLY A 177 -18.06 -5.01 -0.22
CA GLY A 177 -17.53 -4.74 -1.57
C GLY A 177 -18.36 -5.43 -2.64
N LYS A 178 -18.35 -4.89 -3.87
CA LYS A 178 -18.95 -5.53 -5.04
C LYS A 178 -18.17 -6.80 -5.40
N ALA A 179 -18.82 -7.76 -6.03
CA ALA A 179 -18.14 -8.95 -6.54
C ALA A 179 -17.26 -8.61 -7.76
N LEU A 180 -16.14 -9.32 -7.90
CA LEU A 180 -15.36 -9.31 -9.15
C LEU A 180 -16.15 -10.08 -10.21
N ILE A 181 -16.63 -9.41 -11.24
CA ILE A 181 -17.41 -10.01 -12.32
C ILE A 181 -16.47 -10.24 -13.50
N GLN A 182 -16.10 -11.50 -13.75
CA GLN A 182 -15.28 -11.89 -14.89
C GLN A 182 -16.21 -12.26 -16.07
N VAL A 183 -16.12 -11.50 -17.15
CA VAL A 183 -16.92 -11.70 -18.37
C VAL A 183 -16.28 -12.76 -19.28
N LEU A 184 -14.97 -12.67 -19.48
CA LEU A 184 -14.19 -13.65 -20.25
C LEU A 184 -13.04 -14.20 -19.43
N GLY A 185 -12.85 -15.52 -19.49
CA GLY A 185 -11.72 -16.23 -18.89
C GLY A 185 -10.43 -16.07 -19.71
N GLY A 186 -9.33 -16.64 -19.20
CA GLY A 186 -8.04 -16.65 -19.89
C GLY A 186 -6.87 -16.50 -18.92
N SER A 187 -5.68 -16.28 -19.48
CA SER A 187 -4.50 -15.89 -18.69
C SER A 187 -4.74 -14.54 -18.02
N GLN A 188 -3.95 -14.18 -17.02
CA GLN A 188 -4.18 -12.95 -16.23
C GLN A 188 -4.31 -11.69 -17.11
N GLY A 189 -3.50 -11.57 -18.15
CA GLY A 189 -3.53 -10.40 -19.04
C GLY A 189 -4.65 -10.40 -20.10
N SER A 190 -5.33 -11.53 -20.31
CA SER A 190 -6.40 -11.67 -21.33
C SER A 190 -7.80 -11.83 -20.73
N ARG A 191 -7.94 -11.78 -19.41
CA ARG A 191 -9.24 -11.78 -18.74
C ARG A 191 -9.96 -10.47 -18.98
N VAL A 192 -11.27 -10.56 -19.23
CA VAL A 192 -12.14 -9.39 -19.36
C VAL A 192 -13.06 -9.34 -18.15
N TYR A 193 -13.15 -8.18 -17.55
CA TYR A 193 -13.97 -7.93 -16.36
C TYR A 193 -15.06 -6.90 -16.68
N ASP A 194 -16.17 -7.04 -16.00
CA ASP A 194 -17.25 -6.04 -16.05
C ASP A 194 -16.77 -4.75 -15.36
N ALA A 195 -17.01 -3.61 -16.00
CA ALA A 195 -16.59 -2.31 -15.47
C ALA A 195 -17.33 -1.92 -14.20
N ASP A 196 -18.53 -2.46 -13.98
CA ASP A 196 -19.33 -2.22 -12.78
C ASP A 196 -18.91 -3.11 -11.60
N GLY A 197 -18.06 -4.11 -11.84
CA GLY A 197 -17.52 -5.01 -10.83
C GLY A 197 -16.29 -4.43 -10.11
N ILE A 198 -15.71 -5.26 -9.23
CA ILE A 198 -14.43 -4.95 -8.56
C ILE A 198 -13.29 -5.16 -9.56
N ALA A 199 -12.38 -4.20 -9.65
CA ALA A 199 -11.16 -4.37 -10.43
C ALA A 199 -10.20 -5.38 -9.76
N CYS A 200 -9.45 -6.14 -10.58
CA CYS A 200 -8.29 -6.86 -10.07
C CYS A 200 -7.19 -5.88 -9.65
N THR A 201 -6.22 -6.36 -8.85
CA THR A 201 -5.10 -5.52 -8.41
C THR A 201 -4.33 -5.00 -9.61
N GLN A 202 -4.20 -3.68 -9.72
CA GLN A 202 -3.37 -3.03 -10.71
C GLN A 202 -1.90 -3.19 -10.33
N THR A 203 -1.06 -3.48 -11.32
CA THR A 203 0.40 -3.62 -11.12
C THR A 203 1.14 -2.61 -11.96
N ALA A 204 2.16 -1.98 -11.39
CA ALA A 204 3.07 -1.13 -12.13
C ALA A 204 3.79 -1.97 -13.23
N GLY A 205 4.02 -1.38 -14.39
CA GLY A 205 4.67 -2.05 -15.52
C GLY A 205 3.80 -3.11 -16.22
N ALA A 206 2.50 -3.11 -16.01
CA ALA A 206 1.54 -3.93 -16.76
C ALA A 206 1.40 -3.38 -18.19
N GLY A 207 2.44 -3.55 -19.00
CA GLY A 207 2.44 -3.14 -20.40
C GLY A 207 1.68 -4.12 -21.31
N GLY A 208 1.34 -3.66 -22.52
CA GLY A 208 0.61 -4.43 -23.53
C GLY A 208 -0.90 -4.53 -23.31
N VAL A 209 -1.59 -5.27 -24.18
CA VAL A 209 -3.04 -5.46 -24.11
C VAL A 209 -3.39 -6.24 -22.83
N GLY A 210 -4.04 -5.56 -21.88
CA GLY A 210 -4.43 -6.13 -20.59
C GLY A 210 -3.28 -6.42 -19.62
N GLY A 211 -2.02 -6.47 -20.04
CA GLY A 211 -0.85 -6.71 -19.21
C GLY A 211 -1.08 -7.80 -18.16
N LYS A 212 -0.75 -7.49 -16.89
CA LYS A 212 -1.04 -8.38 -15.73
C LYS A 212 -2.34 -8.03 -15.00
N THR A 213 -3.05 -7.01 -15.43
CA THR A 213 -4.24 -6.48 -14.74
C THR A 213 -5.56 -6.92 -15.36
N GLY A 214 -5.54 -7.43 -16.59
CA GLY A 214 -6.74 -7.78 -17.35
C GLY A 214 -7.34 -6.59 -18.12
N LEU A 215 -8.41 -6.86 -18.85
CA LEU A 215 -9.16 -5.90 -19.64
C LEU A 215 -10.50 -5.61 -18.96
N TYR A 216 -11.07 -4.42 -19.21
CA TYR A 216 -12.38 -4.05 -18.70
C TYR A 216 -13.31 -3.71 -19.85
N LEU A 217 -14.53 -4.23 -19.78
CA LEU A 217 -15.57 -3.93 -20.75
C LEU A 217 -16.20 -2.58 -20.37
N VAL A 218 -16.02 -1.56 -21.20
CA VAL A 218 -16.58 -0.21 -20.98
C VAL A 218 -17.41 0.22 -22.18
N GLY A 219 -18.50 0.95 -21.95
CA GLY A 219 -19.30 1.60 -23.00
C GLY A 219 -20.31 0.73 -23.70
N PHE A 220 -20.62 -0.48 -23.20
CA PHE A 220 -21.67 -1.33 -23.74
C PHE A 220 -22.83 -1.51 -22.77
N HIS A 221 -24.03 -1.08 -23.15
CA HIS A 221 -25.25 -1.42 -22.43
C HIS A 221 -25.59 -2.90 -22.67
N LYS A 222 -25.81 -3.66 -21.59
CA LYS A 222 -26.16 -5.09 -21.61
C LYS A 222 -27.33 -5.47 -22.55
N LYS A 223 -28.17 -4.51 -22.93
CA LYS A 223 -29.41 -4.77 -23.71
C LYS A 223 -29.20 -4.98 -25.20
N ASN A 224 -28.04 -4.68 -25.79
CA ASN A 224 -27.87 -4.64 -27.25
C ASN A 224 -26.69 -5.49 -27.78
N PHE A 225 -26.13 -6.38 -26.99
CA PHE A 225 -25.03 -7.22 -27.48
C PHE A 225 -25.44 -8.70 -27.48
N ASP A 226 -25.88 -9.17 -28.64
CA ASP A 226 -25.85 -10.59 -28.98
C ASP A 226 -24.40 -10.95 -29.28
N TYR A 227 -23.73 -11.63 -28.38
CA TYR A 227 -22.39 -12.16 -28.60
C TYR A 227 -22.49 -13.24 -29.66
N PRO A 228 -21.88 -13.07 -30.87
CA PRO A 228 -21.86 -14.14 -31.85
C PRO A 228 -21.01 -15.29 -31.30
N GLU A 229 -21.66 -16.36 -30.88
CA GLU A 229 -21.03 -17.57 -30.30
C GLU A 229 -19.97 -18.20 -31.24
N LYS A 230 -19.97 -17.85 -32.54
CA LYS A 230 -19.15 -18.50 -33.58
C LYS A 230 -17.70 -18.01 -33.64
N HIS A 231 -17.30 -16.92 -32.97
CA HIS A 231 -15.95 -16.36 -33.05
C HIS A 231 -15.14 -16.41 -31.77
N LEU A 232 -15.72 -16.87 -30.67
CA LEU A 232 -15.01 -16.99 -29.39
C LEU A 232 -14.38 -18.39 -29.30
N LYS A 233 -13.10 -18.51 -29.60
CA LYS A 233 -12.29 -19.74 -29.40
C LYS A 233 -12.10 -20.15 -27.91
N TYR A 234 -12.91 -19.61 -27.00
CA TYR A 234 -12.77 -19.86 -25.55
C TYR A 234 -13.99 -20.56 -25.01
N LYS A 235 -13.80 -21.79 -24.53
CA LYS A 235 -14.83 -22.74 -24.08
C LYS A 235 -15.57 -22.42 -22.77
N HIS A 236 -15.41 -21.24 -22.18
CA HIS A 236 -16.00 -20.93 -20.86
C HIS A 236 -16.61 -19.54 -20.80
N ILE A 237 -17.72 -19.33 -21.52
CA ILE A 237 -18.62 -18.21 -21.24
C ILE A 237 -19.66 -18.76 -20.27
N ARG A 238 -19.67 -18.29 -19.02
CA ARG A 238 -20.83 -18.49 -18.13
C ARG A 238 -21.82 -17.39 -18.40
N ARG A 239 -22.98 -17.74 -18.95
CA ARG A 239 -24.18 -16.89 -18.90
C ARG A 239 -24.59 -16.80 -17.44
N ILE A 240 -24.71 -15.60 -16.92
CA ILE A 240 -25.46 -15.36 -15.68
C ILE A 240 -26.89 -15.20 -16.16
N SER A 241 -27.69 -16.24 -15.95
CA SER A 241 -29.16 -16.15 -16.05
C SER A 241 -29.67 -15.26 -14.92
N ASP A 242 -30.66 -14.46 -15.24
CA ASP A 242 -31.38 -13.50 -14.39
C ASP A 242 -31.73 -14.02 -12.99
#